data_0f799e5e88a487a78ec9164c4c2517bf
#
_entry.id   0f799e5e88a487a78ec9164c4c2517bf
#
_cell.length_a   1.000
_cell.length_b   1.000
_cell.length_c   1.000
_cell.angle_alpha   90.00
_cell.angle_beta   90.00
_cell.angle_gamma   90.00
#
_symmetry.space_group_name_H-M   'P 1'
#
loop_
_entity.id
_entity.type
_entity.pdbx_description
1 polymer ?
#
loop_
_entity_poly.entity_id
_entity_poly.type
_entity_poly.pdbx_seq_one_letter_code
_entity_poly.pdbx_strand_id
1 'polypeptide(L)'
;MNAIGQRGVPPAVAIFGAGGHTGRFVVAELLRRGIAPIAIARDPVSLAAANFPEHKVRRRQASVENMQSLDRALDGARAVINCAGPFLETADAIANAALRAGIHYLDVTAEQPSARTTLEKYDGAAREAGIAVIPSVSFYGGFADLLVTAVLGDWDHADAIDVMIGLDSWHPTRGTRITGEKNTGQRMVVAEGRLVPVSSPRSEKDWDFGGPLGRQTMVEVPFSEIVLIARHVKTSELHTWLSRIALDDIHNSGTPAPKPADETGRSSQRFIVDVVTTRDSNARRVIARGRDIYAFSATLVCEVVERLLEGKFSSAGAQPPGAILNAQEVLFALTPDHLTLEFTAACPLTPIAAQGK
;
A
#
# COMPACT_ATOMS: atom_id res chain seq x y z
N MET A 1 -5.57 30.93 34.32
CA MET A 1 -6.18 31.63 33.17
C MET A 1 -6.17 30.66 32.00
N ASN A 2 -7.32 30.18 31.60
CA ASN A 2 -7.53 29.10 30.66
C ASN A 2 -7.18 29.53 29.24
N ALA A 3 -6.17 28.93 28.65
CA ALA A 3 -5.99 28.93 27.20
C ALA A 3 -7.03 27.97 26.57
N ILE A 4 -8.19 28.52 26.22
CA ILE A 4 -9.14 27.82 25.33
C ILE A 4 -8.49 27.79 23.95
N GLY A 5 -7.88 26.64 23.59
CA GLY A 5 -7.28 26.41 22.29
C GLY A 5 -8.34 26.66 21.20
N GLN A 6 -8.03 27.57 20.28
CA GLN A 6 -8.73 27.71 19.01
C GLN A 6 -8.76 26.32 18.36
N ARG A 7 -9.92 25.73 18.25
CA ARG A 7 -10.14 24.54 17.39
C ARG A 7 -9.95 25.01 15.96
N GLY A 8 -8.73 24.88 15.46
CA GLY A 8 -8.42 25.16 14.06
C GLY A 8 -9.30 24.30 13.16
N VAL A 9 -9.56 24.78 11.94
CA VAL A 9 -10.27 24.01 10.92
C VAL A 9 -9.53 22.68 10.75
N PRO A 10 -10.23 21.52 10.80
CA PRO A 10 -9.59 20.21 10.62
C PRO A 10 -8.78 20.17 9.32
N PRO A 11 -7.58 19.57 9.33
CA PRO A 11 -6.79 19.43 8.10
C PRO A 11 -7.61 18.68 7.05
N ALA A 12 -7.51 19.15 5.81
CA ALA A 12 -8.22 18.54 4.71
C ALA A 12 -7.29 17.66 3.88
N VAL A 13 -7.77 16.50 3.49
CA VAL A 13 -7.08 15.56 2.59
C VAL A 13 -7.92 15.37 1.32
N ALA A 14 -7.26 15.52 0.16
CA ALA A 14 -7.88 15.27 -1.13
C ALA A 14 -7.76 13.78 -1.49
N ILE A 15 -8.82 13.19 -2.05
CA ILE A 15 -8.84 11.80 -2.48
C ILE A 15 -9.19 11.78 -3.97
N PHE A 16 -8.21 11.54 -4.83
CA PHE A 16 -8.46 11.34 -6.26
C PHE A 16 -8.91 9.91 -6.53
N GLY A 17 -10.06 9.73 -7.20
CA GLY A 17 -10.69 8.43 -7.34
C GLY A 17 -11.60 8.06 -6.15
N ALA A 18 -12.10 9.05 -5.43
CA ALA A 18 -12.93 8.85 -4.22
C ALA A 18 -14.21 8.03 -4.46
N GLY A 19 -14.80 8.07 -5.65
CA GLY A 19 -15.97 7.25 -6.01
C GLY A 19 -15.66 5.77 -6.26
N GLY A 20 -14.38 5.39 -6.37
CA GLY A 20 -13.93 4.01 -6.54
C GLY A 20 -14.05 3.17 -5.28
N HIS A 21 -13.83 1.85 -5.41
CA HIS A 21 -13.98 0.91 -4.28
C HIS A 21 -13.08 1.28 -3.10
N THR A 22 -11.76 1.39 -3.30
CA THR A 22 -10.82 1.78 -2.24
C THR A 22 -11.04 3.23 -1.80
N GLY A 23 -11.30 4.16 -2.74
CA GLY A 23 -11.51 5.57 -2.43
C GLY A 23 -12.67 5.83 -1.47
N ARG A 24 -13.75 5.02 -1.54
CA ARG A 24 -14.88 5.10 -0.59
C ARG A 24 -14.45 4.73 0.83
N PHE A 25 -13.65 3.70 0.99
CA PHE A 25 -13.08 3.32 2.29
C PHE A 25 -12.15 4.41 2.83
N VAL A 26 -11.32 5.03 1.98
CA VAL A 26 -10.45 6.15 2.38
C VAL A 26 -11.28 7.33 2.88
N VAL A 27 -12.35 7.71 2.17
CA VAL A 27 -13.23 8.80 2.63
C VAL A 27 -13.88 8.47 3.97
N ALA A 28 -14.39 7.24 4.13
CA ALA A 28 -15.01 6.81 5.38
C ALA A 28 -14.02 6.81 6.55
N GLU A 29 -12.79 6.33 6.32
CA GLU A 29 -11.76 6.27 7.34
C GLU A 29 -11.24 7.67 7.75
N LEU A 30 -11.07 8.60 6.80
CA LEU A 30 -10.72 9.99 7.12
C LEU A 30 -11.82 10.65 7.98
N LEU A 31 -13.08 10.43 7.65
CA LEU A 31 -14.19 10.93 8.47
C LEU A 31 -14.16 10.35 9.90
N ARG A 32 -13.87 9.06 10.04
CA ARG A 32 -13.74 8.39 11.34
C ARG A 32 -12.61 9.00 12.19
N ARG A 33 -11.51 9.41 11.53
CA ARG A 33 -10.34 10.07 12.15
C ARG A 33 -10.55 11.58 12.38
N GLY A 34 -11.69 12.15 12.00
CA GLY A 34 -11.95 13.59 12.13
C GLY A 34 -11.17 14.47 11.13
N ILE A 35 -10.64 13.88 10.06
CA ILE A 35 -9.94 14.57 8.98
C ILE A 35 -10.96 14.90 7.89
N ALA A 36 -10.96 16.14 7.38
CA ALA A 36 -11.93 16.60 6.39
C ALA A 36 -11.60 16.08 4.98
N PRO A 37 -12.42 15.19 4.35
CA PRO A 37 -12.13 14.70 3.02
C PRO A 37 -12.59 15.67 1.92
N ILE A 38 -11.77 15.78 0.86
CA ILE A 38 -12.13 16.40 -0.42
C ILE A 38 -12.21 15.26 -1.46
N ALA A 39 -13.40 14.79 -1.74
CA ALA A 39 -13.62 13.72 -2.71
C ALA A 39 -13.50 14.23 -4.13
N ILE A 40 -12.56 13.68 -4.91
CA ILE A 40 -12.27 14.09 -6.28
C ILE A 40 -12.51 12.90 -7.22
N ALA A 41 -13.19 13.13 -8.33
CA ALA A 41 -13.27 12.19 -9.43
C ALA A 41 -13.38 12.91 -10.78
N ARG A 42 -13.04 12.20 -11.84
CA ARG A 42 -13.22 12.67 -13.23
C ARG A 42 -14.71 12.76 -13.59
N ASP A 43 -15.47 11.76 -13.19
CA ASP A 43 -16.91 11.67 -13.44
C ASP A 43 -17.69 12.04 -12.17
N PRO A 44 -18.46 13.15 -12.18
CA PRO A 44 -19.28 13.56 -11.04
C PRO A 44 -20.39 12.56 -10.71
N VAL A 45 -20.85 11.73 -11.66
CA VAL A 45 -21.85 10.69 -11.41
C VAL A 45 -21.31 9.66 -10.41
N SER A 46 -20.03 9.30 -10.52
CA SER A 46 -19.37 8.39 -9.58
C SER A 46 -19.31 8.93 -8.15
N LEU A 47 -19.15 10.26 -7.98
CA LEU A 47 -19.19 10.91 -6.66
C LEU A 47 -20.60 10.97 -6.09
N ALA A 48 -21.60 11.20 -6.92
CA ALA A 48 -23.00 11.18 -6.50
C ALA A 48 -23.42 9.77 -6.06
N ALA A 49 -23.04 8.74 -6.84
CA ALA A 49 -23.33 7.34 -6.50
C ALA A 49 -22.62 6.83 -5.24
N ALA A 50 -21.56 7.49 -4.80
CA ALA A 50 -20.83 7.14 -3.57
C ALA A 50 -21.60 7.50 -2.29
N ASN A 51 -22.64 8.33 -2.41
CA ASN A 51 -23.55 8.73 -1.31
C ASN A 51 -22.83 9.25 -0.05
N PHE A 52 -21.78 10.05 -0.23
CA PHE A 52 -21.07 10.67 0.88
C PHE A 52 -21.93 11.70 1.61
N PRO A 53 -21.80 11.86 2.95
CA PRO A 53 -22.49 12.89 3.71
C PRO A 53 -22.17 14.30 3.18
N GLU A 54 -23.16 15.03 2.65
CA GLU A 54 -22.95 16.31 1.96
C GLU A 54 -22.28 17.38 2.81
N HIS A 55 -22.64 17.46 4.09
CA HIS A 55 -22.09 18.46 5.03
C HIS A 55 -20.71 18.10 5.58
N LYS A 56 -20.20 16.88 5.31
CA LYS A 56 -18.89 16.41 5.81
C LYS A 56 -17.85 16.21 4.72
N VAL A 57 -18.26 16.05 3.46
CA VAL A 57 -17.39 15.73 2.33
C VAL A 57 -17.51 16.78 1.24
N ARG A 58 -16.45 17.51 0.99
CA ARG A 58 -16.38 18.41 -0.17
C ARG A 58 -16.20 17.57 -1.43
N ARG A 59 -16.97 17.88 -2.49
CA ARG A 59 -16.90 17.17 -3.77
C ARG A 59 -16.33 18.08 -4.83
N ARG A 60 -15.37 17.61 -5.60
CA ARG A 60 -14.73 18.35 -6.68
C ARG A 60 -14.55 17.47 -7.91
N GLN A 61 -14.65 18.06 -9.09
CA GLN A 61 -14.38 17.38 -10.35
C GLN A 61 -12.98 17.77 -10.84
N ALA A 62 -12.16 16.77 -11.24
CA ALA A 62 -10.89 16.99 -11.90
C ALA A 62 -10.51 15.81 -12.79
N SER A 63 -9.72 16.08 -13.84
CA SER A 63 -9.13 15.08 -14.71
C SER A 63 -7.60 15.22 -14.72
N VAL A 64 -6.88 14.11 -14.80
CA VAL A 64 -5.41 14.09 -14.96
C VAL A 64 -4.94 14.75 -16.28
N GLU A 65 -5.82 14.84 -17.26
CA GLU A 65 -5.58 15.51 -18.55
C GLU A 65 -5.70 17.04 -18.45
N ASN A 66 -6.23 17.56 -17.34
CA ASN A 66 -6.45 19.00 -17.15
C ASN A 66 -5.77 19.49 -15.85
N MET A 67 -4.55 20.02 -16.03
CA MET A 67 -3.71 20.53 -14.93
C MET A 67 -4.45 21.57 -14.07
N GLN A 68 -5.15 22.53 -14.69
CA GLN A 68 -5.87 23.57 -13.95
C GLN A 68 -7.03 23.01 -13.14
N SER A 69 -7.66 21.91 -13.58
CA SER A 69 -8.73 21.26 -12.83
C SER A 69 -8.14 20.56 -11.59
N LEU A 70 -6.96 19.94 -11.70
CA LEU A 70 -6.25 19.34 -10.57
C LEU A 70 -5.86 20.41 -9.54
N ASP A 71 -5.24 21.51 -9.98
CA ASP A 71 -4.82 22.59 -9.08
C ASP A 71 -6.00 23.16 -8.28
N ARG A 72 -7.13 23.44 -8.94
CA ARG A 72 -8.36 23.87 -8.27
C ARG A 72 -8.93 22.80 -7.34
N ALA A 73 -8.82 21.53 -7.73
CA ALA A 73 -9.35 20.43 -6.93
C ALA A 73 -8.52 20.17 -5.65
N LEU A 74 -7.24 20.51 -5.65
CA LEU A 74 -6.35 20.35 -4.47
C LEU A 74 -6.35 21.58 -3.55
N ASP A 75 -6.97 22.69 -3.94
CA ASP A 75 -6.98 23.91 -3.13
C ASP A 75 -7.50 23.67 -1.70
N GLY A 76 -6.73 24.14 -0.71
CA GLY A 76 -7.02 23.97 0.71
C GLY A 76 -6.83 22.56 1.26
N ALA A 77 -6.22 21.63 0.49
CA ALA A 77 -5.76 20.35 1.00
C ALA A 77 -4.35 20.46 1.62
N ARG A 78 -4.02 19.55 2.53
CA ARG A 78 -2.68 19.37 3.11
C ARG A 78 -1.98 18.13 2.55
N ALA A 79 -2.75 17.21 1.99
CA ALA A 79 -2.26 16.02 1.32
C ALA A 79 -3.24 15.58 0.25
N VAL A 80 -2.76 14.81 -0.73
CA VAL A 80 -3.60 14.08 -1.68
C VAL A 80 -3.29 12.60 -1.66
N ILE A 81 -4.35 11.77 -1.63
CA ILE A 81 -4.28 10.32 -1.78
C ILE A 81 -4.84 9.96 -3.17
N ASN A 82 -4.00 9.38 -4.01
CA ASN A 82 -4.42 8.87 -5.31
C ASN A 82 -4.91 7.42 -5.19
N CYS A 83 -6.22 7.21 -5.39
CA CYS A 83 -6.88 5.92 -5.43
C CYS A 83 -7.36 5.53 -6.84
N ALA A 84 -6.92 6.23 -7.88
CA ALA A 84 -7.39 6.05 -9.25
C ALA A 84 -6.35 5.31 -10.11
N GLY A 85 -6.46 3.99 -10.19
CA GLY A 85 -5.71 3.21 -11.18
C GLY A 85 -6.27 3.35 -12.62
N PRO A 86 -5.49 3.03 -13.66
CA PRO A 86 -4.07 2.60 -13.63
C PRO A 86 -3.13 3.73 -13.19
N PHE A 87 -2.23 3.42 -12.26
CA PHE A 87 -1.37 4.45 -11.66
C PHE A 87 -0.27 4.92 -12.62
N LEU A 88 0.14 4.10 -13.57
CA LEU A 88 1.01 4.51 -14.68
C LEU A 88 0.44 5.70 -15.46
N GLU A 89 -0.89 5.88 -15.45
CA GLU A 89 -1.56 6.98 -16.17
C GLU A 89 -1.88 8.18 -15.25
N THR A 90 -1.98 7.96 -13.94
CA THR A 90 -2.52 8.97 -13.03
C THR A 90 -1.50 9.54 -12.05
N ALA A 91 -0.50 8.76 -11.64
CA ALA A 91 0.42 9.15 -10.57
C ALA A 91 1.21 10.42 -10.93
N ASP A 92 1.73 10.50 -12.14
CA ASP A 92 2.56 11.62 -12.59
C ASP A 92 1.83 12.96 -12.52
N ALA A 93 0.61 13.02 -13.06
CA ALA A 93 -0.17 14.25 -13.10
C ALA A 93 -0.55 14.73 -11.69
N ILE A 94 -0.92 13.80 -10.80
CA ILE A 94 -1.37 14.14 -9.44
C ILE A 94 -0.17 14.50 -8.55
N ALA A 95 0.96 13.78 -8.66
CA ALA A 95 2.18 14.11 -7.92
C ALA A 95 2.73 15.49 -8.32
N ASN A 96 2.71 15.84 -9.62
CA ASN A 96 3.07 17.18 -10.07
C ASN A 96 2.10 18.26 -9.52
N ALA A 97 0.79 17.98 -9.45
CA ALA A 97 -0.17 18.89 -8.86
C ALA A 97 0.07 19.05 -7.34
N ALA A 98 0.40 17.98 -6.64
CA ALA A 98 0.77 18.04 -5.23
C ALA A 98 2.02 18.89 -4.98
N LEU A 99 3.05 18.74 -5.80
CA LEU A 99 4.25 19.59 -5.75
C LEU A 99 3.92 21.07 -5.95
N ARG A 100 3.12 21.42 -6.98
CA ARG A 100 2.73 22.81 -7.21
C ARG A 100 1.92 23.40 -6.06
N ALA A 101 1.09 22.56 -5.43
CA ALA A 101 0.30 22.95 -4.25
C ALA A 101 1.09 22.95 -2.93
N GLY A 102 2.32 22.43 -2.90
CA GLY A 102 3.13 22.28 -1.68
C GLY A 102 2.50 21.34 -0.66
N ILE A 103 1.84 20.26 -1.09
CA ILE A 103 1.14 19.29 -0.24
C ILE A 103 1.72 17.88 -0.38
N HIS A 104 1.55 17.03 0.63
CA HIS A 104 2.01 15.64 0.55
C HIS A 104 1.25 14.85 -0.51
N TYR A 105 1.94 13.91 -1.17
CA TYR A 105 1.37 12.96 -2.12
C TYR A 105 1.50 11.53 -1.59
N LEU A 106 0.40 10.78 -1.68
CA LEU A 106 0.37 9.34 -1.42
C LEU A 106 -0.43 8.66 -2.54
N ASP A 107 -0.11 7.41 -2.85
CA ASP A 107 -0.97 6.57 -3.68
C ASP A 107 -1.07 5.13 -3.15
N VAL A 108 -2.00 4.37 -3.72
CA VAL A 108 -2.24 2.98 -3.34
C VAL A 108 -1.89 2.00 -4.48
N THR A 109 -0.90 2.35 -5.30
CA THR A 109 -0.47 1.49 -6.42
C THR A 109 0.12 0.16 -5.95
N ALA A 110 -0.05 -0.88 -6.76
CA ALA A 110 0.71 -2.14 -6.66
C ALA A 110 1.66 -2.33 -7.87
N GLU A 111 1.74 -1.31 -8.74
CA GLU A 111 2.49 -1.36 -10.00
C GLU A 111 3.96 -0.97 -9.75
N GLN A 112 4.89 -1.91 -9.88
CA GLN A 112 6.32 -1.64 -9.71
C GLN A 112 6.82 -0.46 -10.57
N PRO A 113 6.48 -0.37 -11.88
CA PRO A 113 6.96 0.74 -12.70
C PRO A 113 6.46 2.11 -12.22
N SER A 114 5.19 2.19 -11.77
CA SER A 114 4.62 3.43 -11.23
C SER A 114 5.33 3.87 -9.95
N ALA A 115 5.48 2.95 -8.98
CA ALA A 115 6.15 3.23 -7.72
C ALA A 115 7.62 3.65 -7.94
N ARG A 116 8.35 2.92 -8.80
CA ARG A 116 9.76 3.23 -9.12
C ARG A 116 9.89 4.60 -9.75
N THR A 117 9.09 4.90 -10.77
CA THR A 117 9.12 6.20 -11.44
C THR A 117 8.83 7.34 -10.47
N THR A 118 7.85 7.15 -9.57
CA THR A 118 7.51 8.16 -8.55
C THR A 118 8.70 8.41 -7.61
N LEU A 119 9.34 7.35 -7.10
CA LEU A 119 10.50 7.47 -6.21
C LEU A 119 11.70 8.14 -6.90
N GLU A 120 11.98 7.78 -8.15
CA GLU A 120 13.13 8.32 -8.88
C GLU A 120 12.92 9.77 -9.33
N LYS A 121 11.74 10.08 -9.86
CA LYS A 121 11.43 11.36 -10.49
C LYS A 121 11.23 12.50 -9.49
N TYR A 122 10.61 12.21 -8.35
CA TYR A 122 10.10 13.25 -7.46
C TYR A 122 10.95 13.53 -6.22
N ASP A 123 12.00 12.75 -5.93
CA ASP A 123 12.78 12.88 -4.69
C ASP A 123 13.38 14.30 -4.51
N GLY A 124 14.07 14.80 -5.51
CA GLY A 124 14.69 16.14 -5.46
C GLY A 124 13.66 17.26 -5.26
N ALA A 125 12.64 17.30 -6.13
CA ALA A 125 11.60 18.33 -6.08
C ALA A 125 10.78 18.28 -4.78
N ALA A 126 10.51 17.09 -4.26
CA ALA A 126 9.79 16.91 -2.99
C ALA A 126 10.63 17.39 -1.78
N ARG A 127 11.95 17.15 -1.80
CA ARG A 127 12.87 17.69 -0.79
C ARG A 127 12.90 19.21 -0.81
N GLU A 128 12.99 19.81 -1.98
CA GLU A 128 12.98 21.26 -2.15
C GLU A 128 11.67 21.89 -1.69
N ALA A 129 10.54 21.23 -1.97
CA ALA A 129 9.22 21.67 -1.55
C ALA A 129 8.90 21.39 -0.06
N GLY A 130 9.73 20.62 0.64
CA GLY A 130 9.50 20.24 2.04
C GLY A 130 8.33 19.28 2.24
N ILE A 131 7.96 18.49 1.22
CA ILE A 131 6.84 17.55 1.27
C ILE A 131 7.32 16.10 1.19
N ALA A 132 6.47 15.17 1.62
CA ALA A 132 6.64 13.74 1.41
C ALA A 132 5.84 13.30 0.17
N VAL A 133 6.47 12.48 -0.68
CA VAL A 133 5.87 11.79 -1.83
C VAL A 133 6.03 10.29 -1.60
N ILE A 134 4.95 9.61 -1.22
CA ILE A 134 4.99 8.20 -0.79
C ILE A 134 4.12 7.34 -1.72
N PRO A 135 4.72 6.67 -2.72
CA PRO A 135 3.96 5.76 -3.56
C PRO A 135 3.62 4.46 -2.83
N SER A 136 2.58 3.80 -3.30
CA SER A 136 2.25 2.41 -2.94
C SER A 136 1.94 2.17 -1.46
N VAL A 137 1.28 3.11 -0.78
CA VAL A 137 0.83 2.94 0.61
C VAL A 137 -0.42 2.06 0.62
N SER A 138 -0.24 0.77 0.34
CA SER A 138 -1.32 -0.19 0.15
C SER A 138 -0.94 -1.59 0.63
N PHE A 139 -1.88 -2.53 0.56
CA PHE A 139 -1.66 -3.93 0.90
C PHE A 139 -0.51 -4.55 0.08
N TYR A 140 -0.53 -4.35 -1.25
CA TYR A 140 0.57 -4.75 -2.12
C TYR A 140 1.55 -3.59 -2.28
N GLY A 141 2.61 -3.59 -1.48
CA GLY A 141 3.65 -2.55 -1.47
C GLY A 141 4.02 -2.11 -0.07
N GLY A 142 3.53 -0.94 0.35
CA GLY A 142 3.92 -0.30 1.60
C GLY A 142 3.66 -1.11 2.87
N PHE A 143 2.66 -2.00 2.87
CA PHE A 143 2.44 -2.87 4.01
C PHE A 143 3.59 -3.87 4.21
N ALA A 144 4.03 -4.53 3.14
CA ALA A 144 5.18 -5.43 3.22
C ALA A 144 6.48 -4.68 3.54
N ASP A 145 6.67 -3.48 2.99
CA ASP A 145 7.81 -2.60 3.29
C ASP A 145 7.87 -2.25 4.78
N LEU A 146 6.75 -1.89 5.40
CA LEU A 146 6.66 -1.63 6.84
C LEU A 146 6.92 -2.90 7.68
N LEU A 147 6.39 -4.07 7.27
CA LEU A 147 6.63 -5.33 7.96
C LEU A 147 8.11 -5.72 7.91
N VAL A 148 8.76 -5.62 6.75
CA VAL A 148 10.18 -5.87 6.59
C VAL A 148 11.01 -4.93 7.46
N THR A 149 10.71 -3.63 7.42
CA THR A 149 11.41 -2.64 8.24
C THR A 149 11.26 -2.92 9.73
N ALA A 150 10.06 -3.28 10.17
CA ALA A 150 9.80 -3.59 11.58
C ALA A 150 10.49 -4.86 12.06
N VAL A 151 10.56 -5.91 11.23
CA VAL A 151 11.17 -7.19 11.59
C VAL A 151 12.69 -7.16 11.53
N LEU A 152 13.27 -6.34 10.67
CA LEU A 152 14.72 -6.12 10.63
C LEU A 152 15.21 -5.50 11.94
N GLY A 153 14.44 -4.58 12.54
CA GLY A 153 14.80 -3.97 13.81
C GLY A 153 16.20 -3.32 13.78
N ASP A 154 17.16 -3.89 14.49
CA ASP A 154 18.56 -3.45 14.56
C ASP A 154 19.48 -4.04 13.45
N TRP A 155 18.95 -4.88 12.56
CA TRP A 155 19.73 -5.38 11.44
C TRP A 155 19.89 -4.30 10.36
N ASP A 156 21.12 -4.07 9.92
CA ASP A 156 21.47 -3.11 8.86
C ASP A 156 21.35 -3.68 7.44
N HIS A 157 21.22 -5.01 7.35
CA HIS A 157 21.01 -5.75 6.11
C HIS A 157 20.36 -7.11 6.38
N ALA A 158 19.90 -7.78 5.33
CA ALA A 158 19.50 -9.18 5.34
C ALA A 158 20.17 -9.92 4.18
N ASP A 159 20.45 -11.22 4.33
CA ASP A 159 20.89 -12.05 3.21
C ASP A 159 19.73 -12.34 2.28
N ALA A 160 18.58 -12.71 2.87
CA ALA A 160 17.35 -12.95 2.11
C ALA A 160 16.11 -12.44 2.85
N ILE A 161 15.14 -12.02 2.06
CA ILE A 161 13.81 -11.58 2.50
C ILE A 161 12.75 -12.28 1.64
N ASP A 162 11.90 -13.06 2.29
CA ASP A 162 10.73 -13.67 1.67
C ASP A 162 9.44 -13.03 2.21
N VAL A 163 8.59 -12.56 1.31
CA VAL A 163 7.25 -12.04 1.63
C VAL A 163 6.21 -13.02 1.10
N MET A 164 5.56 -13.78 2.01
CA MET A 164 4.51 -14.73 1.67
C MET A 164 3.14 -14.09 1.86
N ILE A 165 2.36 -13.97 0.79
CA ILE A 165 1.01 -13.39 0.80
C ILE A 165 -0.02 -14.49 0.58
N GLY A 166 -0.63 -14.95 1.67
CA GLY A 166 -1.73 -15.92 1.66
C GLY A 166 -3.07 -15.21 1.65
N LEU A 167 -3.93 -15.56 0.72
CA LEU A 167 -5.33 -15.14 0.67
C LEU A 167 -6.23 -16.38 0.62
N ASP A 168 -7.42 -16.30 1.25
CA ASP A 168 -8.45 -17.31 1.07
C ASP A 168 -9.22 -17.14 -0.24
N SER A 169 -9.21 -15.93 -0.81
CA SER A 169 -9.81 -15.58 -2.11
C SER A 169 -9.30 -14.20 -2.56
N TRP A 170 -9.36 -13.92 -3.86
CA TRP A 170 -9.17 -12.56 -4.36
C TRP A 170 -10.31 -12.15 -5.31
N HIS A 171 -11.26 -11.42 -4.78
CA HIS A 171 -12.35 -10.85 -5.54
C HIS A 171 -11.90 -9.49 -6.12
N PRO A 172 -11.52 -9.42 -7.41
CA PRO A 172 -10.97 -8.19 -7.98
C PRO A 172 -12.05 -7.15 -8.21
N THR A 173 -11.72 -5.88 -7.87
CA THR A 173 -12.57 -4.75 -8.27
C THR A 173 -12.44 -4.50 -9.78
N ARG A 174 -13.37 -3.71 -10.36
CA ARG A 174 -13.22 -3.23 -11.74
C ARG A 174 -11.89 -2.50 -11.94
N GLY A 175 -11.49 -1.66 -10.97
CA GLY A 175 -10.19 -0.96 -11.02
C GLY A 175 -9.01 -1.92 -11.04
N THR A 176 -9.04 -2.96 -10.22
CA THR A 176 -7.99 -4.00 -10.18
C THR A 176 -7.85 -4.71 -11.54
N ARG A 177 -8.96 -5.05 -12.19
CA ARG A 177 -8.92 -5.69 -13.52
C ARG A 177 -8.31 -4.78 -14.57
N ILE A 178 -8.78 -3.53 -14.68
CA ILE A 178 -8.26 -2.54 -15.64
C ILE A 178 -6.76 -2.29 -15.41
N THR A 179 -6.35 -2.14 -14.15
CA THR A 179 -4.94 -1.96 -13.79
C THR A 179 -4.12 -3.20 -14.17
N GLY A 180 -4.62 -4.40 -13.91
CA GLY A 180 -3.95 -5.67 -14.26
C GLY A 180 -3.76 -5.84 -15.77
N GLU A 181 -4.78 -5.51 -16.58
CA GLU A 181 -4.72 -5.55 -18.04
C GLU A 181 -3.68 -4.59 -18.64
N LYS A 182 -3.51 -3.41 -18.02
CA LYS A 182 -2.56 -2.39 -18.48
C LYS A 182 -1.16 -2.53 -17.91
N ASN A 183 -1.00 -3.23 -16.80
CA ASN A 183 0.30 -3.47 -16.16
C ASN A 183 1.03 -4.65 -16.80
N THR A 184 1.48 -4.44 -18.04
CA THR A 184 2.22 -5.45 -18.84
C THR A 184 3.73 -5.38 -18.65
N GLY A 185 4.21 -4.49 -17.79
CA GLY A 185 5.64 -4.31 -17.52
C GLY A 185 6.30 -5.56 -16.92
N GLN A 186 7.59 -5.74 -17.22
CA GLN A 186 8.38 -6.80 -16.62
C GLN A 186 8.48 -6.61 -15.11
N ARG A 187 8.13 -7.66 -14.35
CA ARG A 187 8.23 -7.66 -12.91
C ARG A 187 9.64 -7.98 -12.47
N MET A 188 10.10 -7.32 -11.42
CA MET A 188 11.45 -7.41 -10.90
C MET A 188 11.44 -8.03 -9.50
N VAL A 189 12.53 -8.73 -9.17
CA VAL A 189 12.91 -9.20 -7.83
C VAL A 189 14.32 -8.71 -7.51
N VAL A 190 14.79 -8.89 -6.29
CA VAL A 190 16.23 -8.69 -6.00
C VAL A 190 16.89 -10.06 -5.98
N ALA A 191 17.93 -10.23 -6.78
CA ALA A 191 18.83 -11.37 -6.74
C ALA A 191 20.29 -10.88 -6.85
N GLU A 192 21.17 -11.48 -6.07
CA GLU A 192 22.57 -11.04 -5.94
C GLU A 192 22.72 -9.53 -5.65
N GLY A 193 21.81 -8.97 -4.86
CA GLY A 193 21.79 -7.55 -4.47
C GLY A 193 21.38 -6.59 -5.58
N ARG A 194 20.80 -7.05 -6.67
CA ARG A 194 20.39 -6.24 -7.83
C ARG A 194 18.96 -6.54 -8.25
N LEU A 195 18.25 -5.52 -8.75
CA LEU A 195 16.95 -5.71 -9.38
C LEU A 195 17.14 -6.46 -10.71
N VAL A 196 16.56 -7.65 -10.79
CA VAL A 196 16.56 -8.51 -11.98
C VAL A 196 15.12 -8.91 -12.33
N PRO A 197 14.87 -9.28 -13.59
CA PRO A 197 13.57 -9.81 -13.97
C PRO A 197 13.20 -11.08 -13.21
N VAL A 198 11.93 -11.21 -12.81
CA VAL A 198 11.43 -12.46 -12.27
C VAL A 198 11.58 -13.59 -13.28
N SER A 199 11.88 -14.80 -12.80
CA SER A 199 12.08 -15.99 -13.65
C SER A 199 10.86 -16.32 -14.51
N SER A 200 11.11 -16.94 -15.67
CA SER A 200 10.07 -17.49 -16.53
C SER A 200 10.47 -18.92 -16.94
N PRO A 201 9.67 -19.97 -16.61
CA PRO A 201 8.41 -19.90 -15.85
C PRO A 201 8.63 -19.39 -14.41
N ARG A 202 7.55 -18.88 -13.78
CA ARG A 202 7.61 -18.41 -12.39
C ARG A 202 7.88 -19.56 -11.44
N SER A 203 8.68 -19.29 -10.42
CA SER A 203 8.97 -20.24 -9.35
C SER A 203 7.73 -20.52 -8.51
N GLU A 204 7.62 -21.72 -7.96
CA GLU A 204 6.54 -22.14 -7.07
C GLU A 204 7.14 -22.84 -5.85
N LYS A 205 6.48 -22.70 -4.71
CA LYS A 205 6.80 -23.43 -3.48
C LYS A 205 5.55 -23.59 -2.62
N ASP A 206 5.53 -24.60 -1.77
CA ASP A 206 4.48 -24.71 -0.75
C ASP A 206 4.85 -23.90 0.49
N TRP A 207 3.83 -23.32 1.11
CA TRP A 207 3.96 -22.61 2.38
C TRP A 207 2.80 -22.94 3.31
N ASP A 208 3.11 -23.21 4.59
CA ASP A 208 2.09 -23.48 5.59
C ASP A 208 1.89 -22.25 6.49
N PHE A 209 0.77 -21.57 6.26
CA PHE A 209 0.36 -20.42 7.08
C PHE A 209 -0.22 -20.83 8.44
N GLY A 210 -0.51 -22.13 8.61
CA GLY A 210 -1.28 -22.63 9.76
C GLY A 210 -2.72 -22.09 9.77
N GLY A 211 -3.46 -22.43 10.83
CA GLY A 211 -4.81 -21.90 11.04
C GLY A 211 -5.76 -22.08 9.85
N PRO A 212 -6.59 -21.07 9.54
CA PRO A 212 -7.65 -21.22 8.55
C PRO A 212 -7.17 -21.22 7.09
N LEU A 213 -5.97 -20.73 6.78
CA LEU A 213 -5.41 -20.76 5.43
C LEU A 213 -4.65 -22.06 5.16
N GLY A 214 -4.09 -22.71 6.19
CA GLY A 214 -3.34 -23.97 6.06
C GLY A 214 -2.18 -23.89 5.08
N ARG A 215 -1.86 -25.05 4.46
CA ARG A 215 -0.83 -25.13 3.43
C ARG A 215 -1.38 -24.68 2.09
N GLN A 216 -0.64 -23.79 1.41
CA GLN A 216 -0.97 -23.29 0.09
C GLN A 216 0.25 -23.37 -0.84
N THR A 217 -0.01 -23.62 -2.13
CA THR A 217 0.99 -23.43 -3.18
C THR A 217 1.14 -21.94 -3.46
N MET A 218 2.36 -21.45 -3.39
CA MET A 218 2.75 -20.08 -3.62
C MET A 218 3.44 -19.93 -4.95
N VAL A 219 3.10 -18.87 -5.67
CA VAL A 219 3.69 -18.51 -6.96
C VAL A 219 4.48 -17.21 -6.78
N GLU A 220 5.66 -17.11 -7.34
CA GLU A 220 6.45 -15.87 -7.29
C GLU A 220 5.77 -14.77 -8.11
N VAL A 221 5.14 -13.82 -7.43
CA VAL A 221 4.41 -12.70 -8.02
C VAL A 221 4.78 -11.41 -7.30
N PRO A 222 5.92 -10.79 -7.69
CA PRO A 222 6.36 -9.54 -7.07
C PRO A 222 5.46 -8.37 -7.47
N PHE A 223 5.14 -7.51 -6.49
CA PHE A 223 4.44 -6.24 -6.66
C PHE A 223 5.38 -5.07 -6.33
N SER A 224 4.83 -3.91 -5.99
CA SER A 224 5.63 -2.70 -5.73
C SER A 224 6.51 -2.76 -4.47
N GLU A 225 6.24 -3.67 -3.51
CA GLU A 225 7.10 -3.85 -2.33
C GLU A 225 8.56 -4.11 -2.67
N ILE A 226 8.84 -4.80 -3.77
CA ILE A 226 10.22 -5.06 -4.19
C ILE A 226 11.00 -3.77 -4.39
N VAL A 227 10.43 -2.81 -5.12
CA VAL A 227 11.11 -1.54 -5.39
C VAL A 227 11.11 -0.60 -4.18
N LEU A 228 10.13 -0.73 -3.29
CA LEU A 228 10.08 0.03 -2.05
C LEU A 228 11.18 -0.45 -1.10
N ILE A 229 11.22 -1.74 -0.79
CA ILE A 229 12.18 -2.35 0.14
C ILE A 229 13.61 -2.16 -0.38
N ALA A 230 13.87 -2.49 -1.65
CA ALA A 230 15.21 -2.34 -2.26
C ALA A 230 15.73 -0.88 -2.25
N ARG A 231 14.86 0.11 -2.07
CA ARG A 231 15.25 1.52 -2.02
C ARG A 231 16.02 1.87 -0.73
N HIS A 232 15.78 1.17 0.37
CA HIS A 232 16.36 1.53 1.68
C HIS A 232 16.89 0.34 2.50
N VAL A 233 16.56 -0.89 2.12
CA VAL A 233 17.04 -2.12 2.76
C VAL A 233 18.09 -2.78 1.87
N LYS A 234 19.26 -3.08 2.45
CA LYS A 234 20.29 -3.86 1.79
C LYS A 234 19.98 -5.34 1.92
N THR A 235 19.84 -6.04 0.81
CA THR A 235 19.61 -7.50 0.80
C THR A 235 20.17 -8.12 -0.47
N SER A 236 20.63 -9.37 -0.40
CA SER A 236 21.07 -10.14 -1.57
C SER A 236 19.88 -10.72 -2.32
N GLU A 237 18.84 -11.16 -1.60
CA GLU A 237 17.66 -11.81 -2.16
C GLU A 237 16.39 -11.19 -1.58
N LEU A 238 15.41 -10.84 -2.45
CA LEU A 238 14.08 -10.34 -2.05
C LEU A 238 13.04 -10.86 -3.00
N HIS A 239 12.13 -11.68 -2.48
CA HIS A 239 11.11 -12.37 -3.22
C HIS A 239 9.72 -12.17 -2.60
N THR A 240 8.70 -12.05 -3.43
CA THR A 240 7.29 -12.03 -3.02
C THR A 240 6.54 -13.18 -3.67
N TRP A 241 5.78 -13.88 -2.84
CA TRP A 241 5.02 -15.07 -3.18
C TRP A 241 3.55 -14.84 -2.90
N LEU A 242 2.70 -15.12 -3.87
CA LEU A 242 1.25 -15.01 -3.75
C LEU A 242 0.62 -16.40 -3.82
N SER A 243 -0.38 -16.66 -2.98
CA SER A 243 -1.15 -17.90 -3.06
C SER A 243 -1.74 -18.14 -4.45
N ARG A 244 -1.63 -19.40 -4.94
CA ARG A 244 -2.16 -19.81 -6.23
C ARG A 244 -3.65 -19.52 -6.35
N ILE A 245 -4.42 -19.76 -5.30
CA ILE A 245 -5.87 -19.48 -5.25
C ILE A 245 -6.16 -18.02 -5.63
N ALA A 246 -5.43 -17.08 -5.05
CA ALA A 246 -5.60 -15.65 -5.36
C ALA A 246 -5.22 -15.32 -6.81
N LEU A 247 -4.17 -15.96 -7.33
CA LEU A 247 -3.73 -15.77 -8.71
C LEU A 247 -4.76 -16.34 -9.70
N ASP A 248 -5.34 -17.49 -9.42
CA ASP A 248 -6.38 -18.11 -10.23
C ASP A 248 -7.66 -17.26 -10.22
N ASP A 249 -8.06 -16.74 -9.07
CA ASP A 249 -9.21 -15.85 -8.92
C ASP A 249 -9.09 -14.58 -9.78
N ILE A 250 -7.93 -13.94 -9.78
CA ILE A 250 -7.73 -12.69 -10.54
C ILE A 250 -7.69 -12.95 -12.06
N HIS A 251 -7.19 -14.09 -12.48
CA HIS A 251 -7.16 -14.49 -13.89
C HIS A 251 -8.52 -14.99 -14.39
N ASN A 252 -9.37 -15.48 -13.50
CA ASN A 252 -10.72 -15.92 -13.87
C ASN A 252 -11.65 -14.72 -14.05
N SER A 253 -12.08 -14.46 -15.27
CA SER A 253 -13.03 -13.38 -15.60
C SER A 253 -14.40 -13.54 -14.91
N GLY A 254 -14.77 -14.75 -14.52
CA GLY A 254 -16.00 -15.08 -13.79
C GLY A 254 -15.94 -14.76 -12.29
N THR A 255 -14.76 -14.50 -11.72
CA THR A 255 -14.65 -14.16 -10.30
C THR A 255 -15.40 -12.86 -10.00
N PRO A 256 -16.37 -12.86 -9.06
CA PRO A 256 -17.19 -11.69 -8.79
C PRO A 256 -16.37 -10.57 -8.10
N ALA A 257 -16.88 -9.35 -8.19
CA ALA A 257 -16.37 -8.24 -7.39
C ALA A 257 -16.57 -8.49 -5.88
N PRO A 258 -15.77 -7.84 -5.00
CA PRO A 258 -15.92 -8.00 -3.55
C PRO A 258 -17.30 -7.54 -3.11
N LYS A 259 -17.90 -8.31 -2.17
CA LYS A 259 -19.21 -8.02 -1.60
C LYS A 259 -19.07 -7.66 -0.12
N PRO A 260 -19.82 -6.67 0.38
CA PRO A 260 -19.88 -6.38 1.80
C PRO A 260 -20.31 -7.61 2.62
N ALA A 261 -19.58 -7.89 3.70
CA ALA A 261 -19.93 -8.93 4.68
C ALA A 261 -20.50 -8.34 5.99
N ASP A 262 -20.36 -7.02 6.17
CA ASP A 262 -20.87 -6.31 7.34
C ASP A 262 -21.25 -4.85 6.99
N GLU A 263 -21.75 -4.13 7.98
CA GLU A 263 -22.22 -2.74 7.86
C GLU A 263 -21.10 -1.75 7.50
N THR A 264 -19.85 -2.09 7.74
CA THR A 264 -18.69 -1.26 7.35
C THR A 264 -18.38 -1.34 5.86
N GLY A 265 -19.04 -2.24 5.13
CA GLY A 265 -18.81 -2.49 3.70
C GLY A 265 -17.62 -3.40 3.41
N ARG A 266 -16.92 -3.90 4.43
CA ARG A 266 -15.75 -4.79 4.28
C ARG A 266 -16.19 -6.18 3.82
N SER A 267 -15.42 -6.76 2.92
CA SER A 267 -15.60 -8.15 2.50
C SER A 267 -15.14 -9.14 3.58
N SER A 268 -15.53 -10.41 3.45
CA SER A 268 -15.09 -11.48 4.34
C SER A 268 -13.70 -12.03 3.99
N GLN A 269 -13.09 -11.61 2.88
CA GLN A 269 -11.78 -12.07 2.44
C GLN A 269 -10.74 -11.96 3.56
N ARG A 270 -10.01 -13.04 3.82
CA ARG A 270 -8.93 -13.07 4.81
C ARG A 270 -7.57 -13.06 4.15
N PHE A 271 -6.62 -12.42 4.81
CA PHE A 271 -5.24 -12.44 4.38
C PHE A 271 -4.29 -12.78 5.53
N ILE A 272 -3.16 -13.38 5.18
CA ILE A 272 -1.98 -13.50 6.02
C ILE A 272 -0.80 -13.02 5.19
N VAL A 273 -0.03 -12.10 5.74
CA VAL A 273 1.30 -11.73 5.20
C VAL A 273 2.33 -12.22 6.20
N ASP A 274 3.22 -13.07 5.74
CA ASP A 274 4.24 -13.73 6.54
C ASP A 274 5.60 -13.36 5.97
N VAL A 275 6.34 -12.54 6.70
CA VAL A 275 7.66 -12.04 6.30
C VAL A 275 8.73 -12.77 7.06
N VAL A 276 9.64 -13.38 6.33
CA VAL A 276 10.84 -14.03 6.88
C VAL A 276 12.07 -13.30 6.37
N THR A 277 12.93 -12.88 7.27
CA THR A 277 14.24 -12.28 6.96
C THR A 277 15.34 -13.13 7.54
N THR A 278 16.41 -13.35 6.79
CA THR A 278 17.57 -14.13 7.22
C THR A 278 18.83 -13.31 7.16
N ARG A 279 19.73 -13.51 8.14
CA ARG A 279 21.10 -12.97 8.15
C ARG A 279 22.01 -13.97 8.84
N ASP A 280 23.05 -14.41 8.14
CA ASP A 280 23.90 -15.53 8.56
C ASP A 280 23.05 -16.80 8.84
N SER A 281 23.11 -17.34 10.04
CA SER A 281 22.29 -18.49 10.47
C SER A 281 21.04 -18.09 11.24
N ASN A 282 20.73 -16.80 11.35
CA ASN A 282 19.60 -16.28 12.11
C ASN A 282 18.43 -15.96 11.20
N ALA A 283 17.20 -16.13 11.71
CA ALA A 283 15.99 -15.71 11.04
C ALA A 283 15.13 -14.87 11.99
N ARG A 284 14.47 -13.85 11.44
CA ARG A 284 13.40 -13.10 12.10
C ARG A 284 12.14 -13.22 11.25
N ARG A 285 11.01 -13.25 11.91
CA ARG A 285 9.72 -13.45 11.25
C ARG A 285 8.67 -12.54 11.87
N VAL A 286 7.81 -11.99 11.02
CA VAL A 286 6.56 -11.34 11.44
C VAL A 286 5.40 -11.88 10.62
N ILE A 287 4.33 -12.23 11.31
CA ILE A 287 3.08 -12.68 10.70
C ILE A 287 2.01 -11.64 10.99
N ALA A 288 1.40 -11.15 9.93
CA ALA A 288 0.32 -10.19 9.97
C ALA A 288 -0.96 -10.82 9.41
N ARG A 289 -2.08 -10.74 10.15
CA ARG A 289 -3.37 -11.31 9.73
C ARG A 289 -4.43 -10.23 9.74
N GLY A 290 -5.28 -10.25 8.72
CA GLY A 290 -6.36 -9.29 8.62
C GLY A 290 -7.43 -9.71 7.62
N ARG A 291 -8.25 -8.73 7.24
CA ARG A 291 -9.43 -8.94 6.40
C ARG A 291 -9.58 -7.81 5.41
N ASP A 292 -10.01 -8.13 4.17
CA ASP A 292 -10.31 -7.18 3.09
C ASP A 292 -9.11 -6.29 2.71
N ILE A 293 -8.35 -6.72 1.72
CA ILE A 293 -7.13 -6.03 1.25
C ILE A 293 -7.39 -4.59 0.80
N TYR A 294 -8.59 -4.27 0.32
CA TYR A 294 -8.95 -2.93 -0.15
C TYR A 294 -9.28 -1.99 1.02
N ALA A 295 -10.12 -2.45 1.95
CA ALA A 295 -10.43 -1.70 3.16
C ALA A 295 -9.19 -1.53 4.05
N PHE A 296 -8.35 -2.57 4.14
CA PHE A 296 -7.07 -2.51 4.85
C PHE A 296 -6.13 -1.47 4.22
N SER A 297 -6.00 -1.45 2.88
CA SER A 297 -5.20 -0.43 2.19
C SER A 297 -5.67 1.00 2.50
N ALA A 298 -6.99 1.20 2.57
CA ALA A 298 -7.54 2.50 2.95
C ALA A 298 -7.19 2.89 4.38
N THR A 299 -7.28 1.96 5.32
CA THR A 299 -6.89 2.20 6.72
C THR A 299 -5.40 2.52 6.84
N LEU A 300 -4.54 1.77 6.14
CA LEU A 300 -3.10 1.98 6.13
C LEU A 300 -2.72 3.36 5.56
N VAL A 301 -3.26 3.74 4.41
CA VAL A 301 -2.92 5.05 3.80
C VAL A 301 -3.45 6.21 4.63
N CYS A 302 -4.58 6.04 5.34
CA CYS A 302 -5.09 7.04 6.27
C CYS A 302 -4.22 7.17 7.53
N GLU A 303 -3.69 6.07 8.06
CA GLU A 303 -2.71 6.09 9.15
C GLU A 303 -1.45 6.85 8.75
N VAL A 304 -0.93 6.57 7.57
CA VAL A 304 0.28 7.25 7.06
C VAL A 304 0.02 8.73 6.84
N VAL A 305 -1.10 9.11 6.20
CA VAL A 305 -1.38 10.54 5.95
C VAL A 305 -1.58 11.31 7.25
N GLU A 306 -2.23 10.72 8.27
CA GLU A 306 -2.40 11.35 9.58
C GLU A 306 -1.04 11.66 10.23
N ARG A 307 -0.09 10.72 10.18
CA ARG A 307 1.29 10.94 10.65
C ARG A 307 2.00 12.07 9.91
N LEU A 308 1.82 12.16 8.59
CA LEU A 308 2.37 13.27 7.81
C LEU A 308 1.77 14.62 8.24
N LEU A 309 0.46 14.67 8.46
CA LEU A 309 -0.23 15.89 8.94
C LEU A 309 0.22 16.33 10.34
N GLU A 310 0.62 15.36 11.17
CA GLU A 310 1.18 15.60 12.50
C GLU A 310 2.69 15.90 12.50
N GLY A 311 3.34 15.85 11.33
CA GLY A 311 4.79 16.03 11.21
C GLY A 311 5.62 14.86 11.73
N LYS A 312 5.03 13.67 11.88
CA LYS A 312 5.70 12.44 12.36
C LYS A 312 6.35 11.66 11.21
N PHE A 313 7.29 12.27 10.53
CA PHE A 313 8.10 11.64 9.48
C PHE A 313 9.52 12.20 9.50
N SER A 314 10.50 11.39 9.07
CA SER A 314 11.92 11.71 9.26
C SER A 314 12.47 12.76 8.30
N SER A 315 11.97 12.82 7.07
CA SER A 315 12.49 13.72 6.03
C SER A 315 11.50 13.93 4.89
N ALA A 316 11.57 15.07 4.23
CA ALA A 316 10.93 15.30 2.94
C ALA A 316 11.61 14.50 1.82
N GLY A 317 10.92 14.29 0.70
CA GLY A 317 11.42 13.59 -0.47
C GLY A 317 10.45 12.52 -0.97
N ALA A 318 10.82 11.83 -2.05
CA ALA A 318 10.10 10.67 -2.53
C ALA A 318 10.68 9.40 -1.92
N GLN A 319 9.99 8.80 -0.96
CA GLN A 319 10.51 7.74 -0.12
C GLN A 319 9.47 6.63 0.11
N PRO A 320 9.91 5.37 0.34
CA PRO A 320 9.05 4.31 0.84
C PRO A 320 8.53 4.63 2.26
N PRO A 321 7.35 4.12 2.65
CA PRO A 321 6.83 4.36 3.99
C PRO A 321 7.74 3.84 5.10
N GLY A 322 8.38 2.68 4.92
CA GLY A 322 9.35 2.12 5.89
C GLY A 322 10.63 2.93 6.06
N ALA A 323 10.99 3.77 5.07
CA ALA A 323 12.18 4.61 5.14
C ALA A 323 11.96 5.91 5.95
N ILE A 324 10.74 6.45 5.95
CA ILE A 324 10.47 7.77 6.53
C ILE A 324 9.58 7.77 7.76
N LEU A 325 8.92 6.63 8.05
CA LEU A 325 8.05 6.48 9.20
C LEU A 325 8.63 5.47 10.20
N ASN A 326 8.22 5.58 11.45
CA ASN A 326 8.45 4.50 12.41
C ASN A 326 7.51 3.33 12.07
N ALA A 327 8.06 2.30 11.42
CA ALA A 327 7.30 1.16 10.91
C ALA A 327 6.52 0.43 12.03
N GLN A 328 7.15 0.23 13.20
CA GLN A 328 6.50 -0.42 14.33
C GLN A 328 5.31 0.38 14.85
N GLU A 329 5.46 1.70 15.01
CA GLU A 329 4.36 2.54 15.45
C GLU A 329 3.18 2.55 14.46
N VAL A 330 3.47 2.60 13.15
CA VAL A 330 2.42 2.52 12.11
C VAL A 330 1.67 1.19 12.21
N LEU A 331 2.39 0.08 12.29
CA LEU A 331 1.80 -1.25 12.37
C LEU A 331 1.00 -1.46 13.66
N PHE A 332 1.52 -1.03 14.81
CA PHE A 332 0.82 -1.15 16.09
C PHE A 332 -0.44 -0.27 16.17
N ALA A 333 -0.46 0.89 15.52
CA ALA A 333 -1.65 1.74 15.44
C ALA A 333 -2.81 1.07 14.68
N LEU A 334 -2.53 0.06 13.86
CA LEU A 334 -3.54 -0.74 13.14
C LEU A 334 -4.05 -1.94 13.95
N THR A 335 -3.45 -2.24 15.09
CA THR A 335 -3.86 -3.35 15.96
C THR A 335 -4.75 -2.88 17.11
N PRO A 336 -5.67 -3.70 17.62
CA PRO A 336 -6.12 -5.00 17.08
C PRO A 336 -7.24 -4.87 16.03
N ASP A 337 -7.76 -3.68 15.76
CA ASP A 337 -9.00 -3.47 15.02
C ASP A 337 -8.95 -3.90 13.55
N HIS A 338 -7.77 -3.75 12.93
CA HIS A 338 -7.59 -4.01 11.51
C HIS A 338 -6.58 -5.12 11.23
N LEU A 339 -5.70 -5.41 12.19
CA LEU A 339 -4.53 -6.26 12.02
C LEU A 339 -4.21 -6.99 13.32
N THR A 340 -3.78 -8.25 13.24
CA THR A 340 -3.05 -8.92 14.31
C THR A 340 -1.62 -9.14 13.86
N LEU A 341 -0.67 -8.93 14.77
CA LEU A 341 0.77 -9.06 14.53
C LEU A 341 1.37 -10.09 15.49
N GLU A 342 2.24 -10.92 14.95
CA GLU A 342 3.01 -11.89 15.70
C GLU A 342 4.47 -11.82 15.26
N PHE A 343 5.35 -11.36 16.16
CA PHE A 343 6.79 -11.32 15.93
C PHE A 343 7.43 -12.53 16.59
N THR A 344 8.25 -13.25 15.82
CA THR A 344 9.03 -14.39 16.35
C THR A 344 10.51 -14.02 16.27
N ALA A 345 11.18 -13.97 17.41
CA ALA A 345 12.64 -13.83 17.46
C ALA A 345 13.29 -15.17 17.07
N ALA A 346 14.38 -15.08 16.33
CA ALA A 346 15.30 -16.13 15.89
C ALA A 346 14.95 -17.58 16.31
N CYS A 347 14.38 -18.34 15.36
CA CYS A 347 14.48 -19.78 15.38
C CYS A 347 15.61 -20.18 14.41
N PRO A 348 16.60 -21.00 14.78
CA PRO A 348 17.56 -21.50 13.79
C PRO A 348 16.77 -22.23 12.70
N LEU A 349 17.06 -21.88 11.43
CA LEU A 349 16.45 -22.52 10.26
C LEU A 349 16.76 -24.03 10.34
N THR A 350 15.75 -24.84 10.60
CA THR A 350 15.85 -26.27 10.31
C THR A 350 15.82 -26.40 8.80
N PRO A 351 16.87 -26.91 8.14
CA PRO A 351 16.84 -27.12 6.69
C PRO A 351 15.65 -28.01 6.37
N ILE A 352 14.72 -27.53 5.54
CA ILE A 352 13.75 -28.41 4.90
C ILE A 352 14.56 -29.30 4.00
N ALA A 353 14.74 -30.56 4.43
CA ALA A 353 15.44 -31.56 3.65
C ALA A 353 14.81 -31.61 2.26
N ALA A 354 15.61 -31.31 1.24
CA ALA A 354 15.26 -31.58 -0.14
C ALA A 354 14.99 -33.10 -0.24
N GLN A 355 13.74 -33.47 -0.26
CA GLN A 355 13.36 -34.81 -0.64
C GLN A 355 13.57 -34.94 -2.14
N GLY A 356 14.77 -35.44 -2.47
CA GLY A 356 15.09 -35.88 -3.81
C GLY A 356 14.29 -37.13 -4.18
N LYS A 357 13.85 -37.13 -5.35
CA LYS A 357 13.61 -38.05 -6.44
C LYS A 357 12.25 -37.84 -7.10
#